data_485fa8ba730cc71537c0a1976aa19f48
#
_entry.id   485fa8ba730cc71537c0a1976aa19f48
#
_cell.length_a   1.000
_cell.length_b   1.000
_cell.length_c   1.000
_cell.angle_alpha   90.00
_cell.angle_beta   90.00
_cell.angle_gamma   90.00
#
_symmetry.space_group_name_H-M   'P 1'
#
loop_
_entity.id
_entity.type
_entity.pdbx_description
1 polymer ?
#
loop_
_entity_poly.entity_id
_entity_poly.type
_entity_poly.pdbx_seq_one_letter_code
_entity_poly.pdbx_strand_id
1 'polypeptide(L)'
;MSKQINLIKDPIWNLLRKVTIPASVGSLFQTFYNLVDTWFAGRISAEAIGAIAKSFPIYFTIIAVGVGIGAATNAMIGNSIGEKKQRVASMYIAQSLIFALLISIVVTLFGLNASNFLLAVMGSDTAAIALTREYLDIIFYGTFIVMIQISLNGTLNAQGDTKSYRNTLIFSFFLNIFLNPLFIWGYGIIPAFGIAGLAIATVISQSIGTIYLAYKVNQCKIRKYLKLVCFIPKFDYLIPLAKQSIPIMFSMLFIGVGIFNILYFIGQFGDLATAGYGAALRVEQVFLLPVIGLN
;
A
#
# COMPACT_ATOMS: atom_id res chain seq x y z
N MET A 1 15.23 0.21 26.46
CA MET A 1 14.60 1.45 25.96
C MET A 1 15.50 2.05 24.90
N SER A 2 15.18 1.98 23.61
CA SER A 2 15.97 2.63 22.55
C SER A 2 15.84 4.14 22.70
N LYS A 3 16.99 4.83 22.72
CA LYS A 3 17.08 6.30 22.79
C LYS A 3 16.19 6.89 21.67
N GLN A 4 15.16 7.68 22.03
CA GLN A 4 14.29 8.35 21.06
C GLN A 4 15.14 9.19 20.11
N ILE A 5 14.91 9.03 18.81
CA ILE A 5 15.59 9.79 17.76
C ILE A 5 15.13 11.24 17.87
N ASN A 6 16.09 12.16 17.93
CA ASN A 6 15.80 13.59 17.82
C ASN A 6 16.15 14.05 16.40
N LEU A 7 15.14 14.18 15.54
CA LEU A 7 15.31 14.54 14.12
C LEU A 7 15.97 15.91 13.90
N ILE A 8 16.03 16.76 14.94
CA ILE A 8 16.59 18.11 14.86
C ILE A 8 18.04 18.18 15.39
N LYS A 9 18.39 17.33 16.38
CA LYS A 9 19.65 17.46 17.12
C LYS A 9 20.65 16.31 16.89
N ASP A 10 20.19 15.15 16.43
CA ASP A 10 21.07 14.01 16.19
C ASP A 10 21.92 14.26 14.92
N PRO A 11 23.20 13.78 14.87
CA PRO A 11 24.05 13.89 13.69
C PRO A 11 23.38 13.24 12.46
N ILE A 12 23.50 13.89 11.31
CA ILE A 12 22.86 13.46 10.04
C ILE A 12 23.17 12.00 9.72
N TRP A 13 24.40 11.55 9.91
CA TRP A 13 24.81 10.17 9.65
C TRP A 13 24.07 9.15 10.53
N ASN A 14 23.81 9.49 11.79
CA ASN A 14 23.04 8.64 12.70
C ASN A 14 21.56 8.62 12.33
N LEU A 15 21.01 9.75 11.84
CA LEU A 15 19.63 9.84 11.36
C LEU A 15 19.45 8.99 10.10
N LEU A 16 20.34 9.13 9.11
CA LEU A 16 20.35 8.31 7.90
C LEU A 16 20.34 6.81 8.25
N ARG A 17 21.25 6.36 9.11
CA ARG A 17 21.28 4.95 9.51
C ARG A 17 20.02 4.48 10.22
N LYS A 18 19.47 5.30 11.10
CA LYS A 18 18.32 4.92 11.94
C LYS A 18 16.98 5.00 11.21
N VAL A 19 16.85 5.84 10.20
CA VAL A 19 15.61 6.07 9.43
C VAL A 19 15.68 5.32 8.10
N THR A 20 16.73 5.54 7.33
CA THR A 20 16.88 5.02 5.98
C THR A 20 17.05 3.50 5.92
N ILE A 21 17.94 2.91 6.73
CA ILE A 21 18.14 1.45 6.69
C ILE A 21 16.84 0.70 7.00
N PRO A 22 16.08 1.01 8.07
CA PRO A 22 14.81 0.35 8.29
C PRO A 22 13.80 0.54 7.15
N ALA A 23 13.73 1.73 6.54
CA ALA A 23 12.84 2.00 5.41
C ALA A 23 13.24 1.14 4.20
N SER A 24 14.53 1.13 3.81
CA SER A 24 15.04 0.32 2.70
C SER A 24 14.82 -1.18 2.91
N VAL A 25 15.05 -1.68 4.12
CA VAL A 25 14.75 -3.09 4.47
C VAL A 25 13.25 -3.36 4.34
N GLY A 26 12.39 -2.44 4.78
CA GLY A 26 10.94 -2.56 4.60
C GLY A 26 10.56 -2.66 3.13
N SER A 27 11.08 -1.76 2.28
CA SER A 27 10.83 -1.77 0.83
C SER A 27 11.32 -3.06 0.17
N LEU A 28 12.45 -3.62 0.61
CA LEU A 28 12.95 -4.92 0.11
C LEU A 28 11.96 -6.05 0.45
N PHE A 29 11.45 -6.11 1.67
CA PHE A 29 10.45 -7.11 2.05
C PHE A 29 9.12 -6.91 1.32
N GLN A 30 8.73 -5.66 1.00
CA GLN A 30 7.58 -5.39 0.14
C GLN A 30 7.78 -5.96 -1.27
N THR A 31 9.00 -5.86 -1.82
CA THR A 31 9.33 -6.45 -3.13
C THR A 31 9.27 -7.98 -3.07
N PHE A 32 9.87 -8.59 -2.03
CA PHE A 32 9.79 -10.04 -1.83
C PHE A 32 8.36 -10.53 -1.66
N TYR A 33 7.52 -9.77 -0.98
CA TYR A 33 6.09 -10.03 -0.85
C TYR A 33 5.43 -10.15 -2.23
N ASN A 34 5.62 -9.15 -3.09
CA ASN A 34 5.08 -9.14 -4.45
C ASN A 34 5.65 -10.28 -5.31
N LEU A 35 6.92 -10.65 -5.11
CA LEU A 35 7.57 -11.75 -5.83
C LEU A 35 6.97 -13.09 -5.43
N VAL A 36 6.73 -13.29 -4.13
CA VAL A 36 6.08 -14.51 -3.60
C VAL A 36 4.67 -14.66 -4.14
N ASP A 37 3.88 -13.57 -4.17
CA ASP A 37 2.54 -13.61 -4.75
C ASP A 37 2.59 -14.00 -6.24
N THR A 38 3.55 -13.46 -7.00
CA THR A 38 3.74 -13.83 -8.41
C THR A 38 4.16 -15.30 -8.56
N TRP A 39 5.02 -15.81 -7.67
CA TRP A 39 5.43 -17.20 -7.68
C TRP A 39 4.25 -18.15 -7.40
N PHE A 40 3.40 -17.83 -6.42
CA PHE A 40 2.20 -18.60 -6.14
C PHE A 40 1.20 -18.55 -7.29
N ALA A 41 1.04 -17.39 -7.95
CA ALA A 41 0.21 -17.29 -9.15
C ALA A 41 0.71 -18.22 -10.27
N GLY A 42 2.03 -18.30 -10.46
CA GLY A 42 2.64 -19.25 -11.42
C GLY A 42 2.40 -20.71 -11.08
N ARG A 43 2.16 -21.02 -9.81
CA ARG A 43 1.78 -22.37 -9.37
C ARG A 43 0.30 -22.69 -9.60
N ILE A 44 -0.54 -21.66 -9.76
CA ILE A 44 -1.96 -21.83 -10.14
C ILE A 44 -2.04 -22.12 -11.65
N SER A 45 -1.62 -21.17 -12.49
CA SER A 45 -1.58 -21.31 -13.95
C SER A 45 -0.80 -20.16 -14.61
N ALA A 46 -0.51 -20.29 -15.91
CA ALA A 46 0.08 -19.21 -16.70
C ALA A 46 -0.89 -18.02 -16.84
N GLU A 47 -2.19 -18.28 -16.96
CA GLU A 47 -3.24 -17.28 -17.02
C GLU A 47 -3.33 -16.46 -15.73
N ALA A 48 -3.08 -17.08 -14.56
CA ALA A 48 -3.05 -16.39 -13.28
C ALA A 48 -1.89 -15.39 -13.18
N ILE A 49 -0.71 -15.70 -13.74
CA ILE A 49 0.39 -14.74 -13.87
C ILE A 49 -0.04 -13.57 -14.75
N GLY A 50 -0.66 -13.84 -15.90
CA GLY A 50 -1.19 -12.83 -16.82
C GLY A 50 -2.23 -11.94 -16.14
N ALA A 51 -3.13 -12.52 -15.36
CA ALA A 51 -4.14 -11.79 -14.60
C ALA A 51 -3.52 -10.82 -13.58
N ILE A 52 -2.50 -11.25 -12.81
CA ILE A 52 -1.77 -10.37 -11.88
C ILE A 52 -1.03 -9.27 -12.64
N ALA A 53 -0.39 -9.58 -13.77
CA ALA A 53 0.30 -8.58 -14.58
C ALA A 53 -0.68 -7.51 -15.11
N LYS A 54 -1.84 -7.91 -15.63
CA LYS A 54 -2.90 -7.02 -16.10
C LYS A 54 -3.57 -6.24 -14.96
N SER A 55 -3.64 -6.80 -13.75
CA SER A 55 -4.18 -6.10 -12.57
C SER A 55 -3.26 -4.97 -12.08
N PHE A 56 -1.95 -5.04 -12.37
CA PHE A 56 -0.95 -4.15 -11.78
C PHE A 56 -1.22 -2.65 -12.05
N PRO A 57 -1.51 -2.16 -13.29
CA PRO A 57 -1.78 -0.74 -13.51
C PRO A 57 -3.01 -0.24 -12.74
N ILE A 58 -4.02 -1.10 -12.61
CA ILE A 58 -5.25 -0.79 -11.87
C ILE A 58 -4.97 -0.75 -10.37
N TYR A 59 -4.27 -1.75 -9.85
CA TYR A 59 -3.82 -1.79 -8.46
C TYR A 59 -2.87 -0.63 -8.11
N PHE A 60 -2.05 -0.20 -9.08
CA PHE A 60 -1.13 0.94 -8.89
C PHE A 60 -1.87 2.24 -8.55
N THR A 61 -3.14 2.38 -8.98
CA THR A 61 -3.98 3.52 -8.56
C THR A 61 -4.17 3.54 -7.04
N ILE A 62 -4.36 2.38 -6.40
CA ILE A 62 -4.49 2.27 -4.94
C ILE A 62 -3.18 2.72 -4.28
N ILE A 63 -2.03 2.26 -4.81
CA ILE A 63 -0.70 2.65 -4.31
C ILE A 63 -0.50 4.17 -4.44
N ALA A 64 -0.77 4.73 -5.62
CA ALA A 64 -0.59 6.16 -5.92
C ALA A 64 -1.37 7.05 -4.96
N VAL A 65 -2.65 6.71 -4.74
CA VAL A 65 -3.52 7.42 -3.79
C VAL A 65 -3.01 7.25 -2.37
N GLY A 66 -2.62 6.03 -1.98
CA GLY A 66 -2.06 5.74 -0.66
C GLY A 66 -0.79 6.55 -0.37
N VAL A 67 0.15 6.61 -1.32
CA VAL A 67 1.39 7.41 -1.18
C VAL A 67 1.06 8.89 -0.91
N GLY A 68 0.09 9.46 -1.63
CA GLY A 68 -0.37 10.83 -1.39
C GLY A 68 -0.93 11.02 0.02
N ILE A 69 -1.77 10.10 0.51
CA ILE A 69 -2.32 10.12 1.88
C ILE A 69 -1.20 10.02 2.92
N GLY A 70 -0.28 9.06 2.74
CA GLY A 70 0.83 8.85 3.66
C GLY A 70 1.75 10.06 3.78
N ALA A 71 2.12 10.65 2.65
CA ALA A 71 2.95 11.86 2.60
C ALA A 71 2.27 13.07 3.23
N ALA A 72 0.98 13.31 2.92
CA ALA A 72 0.22 14.39 3.53
C ALA A 72 0.09 14.20 5.06
N THR A 73 -0.21 12.97 5.50
CA THR A 73 -0.30 12.62 6.93
C THR A 73 1.02 12.89 7.64
N ASN A 74 2.14 12.42 7.06
CA ASN A 74 3.49 12.63 7.60
C ASN A 74 3.82 14.12 7.71
N ALA A 75 3.58 14.90 6.65
CA ALA A 75 3.89 16.33 6.63
C ALA A 75 3.06 17.13 7.64
N MET A 76 1.74 16.94 7.68
CA MET A 76 0.85 17.71 8.55
C MET A 76 1.09 17.40 10.04
N ILE A 77 1.31 16.13 10.37
CA ILE A 77 1.63 15.73 11.74
C ILE A 77 3.05 16.18 12.12
N GLY A 78 4.03 15.98 11.24
CA GLY A 78 5.42 16.36 11.47
C GLY A 78 5.57 17.86 11.71
N ASN A 79 4.94 18.70 10.86
CA ASN A 79 4.92 20.15 11.05
C ASN A 79 4.30 20.54 12.39
N SER A 80 3.14 19.95 12.74
CA SER A 80 2.47 20.24 14.01
C SER A 80 3.31 19.84 15.24
N ILE A 81 4.09 18.76 15.14
CA ILE A 81 5.04 18.33 16.19
C ILE A 81 6.20 19.32 16.27
N GLY A 82 6.76 19.74 15.12
CA GLY A 82 7.84 20.73 15.04
C GLY A 82 7.45 22.07 15.67
N GLU A 83 6.22 22.52 15.45
CA GLU A 83 5.63 23.71 16.07
C GLU A 83 5.23 23.52 17.54
N LYS A 84 5.47 22.33 18.13
CA LYS A 84 5.07 21.94 19.50
C LYS A 84 3.56 21.95 19.74
N LYS A 85 2.74 21.93 18.69
CA LYS A 85 1.26 21.95 18.74
C LYS A 85 0.70 20.51 18.83
N GLN A 86 0.92 19.82 19.96
CA GLN A 86 0.58 18.41 20.13
C GLN A 86 -0.93 18.10 19.95
N ARG A 87 -1.81 19.06 20.31
CA ARG A 87 -3.27 18.92 20.10
C ARG A 87 -3.62 18.95 18.61
N VAL A 88 -2.99 19.82 17.84
CA VAL A 88 -3.16 19.88 16.37
C VAL A 88 -2.65 18.60 15.72
N ALA A 89 -1.48 18.13 16.13
CA ALA A 89 -0.95 16.85 15.67
C ALA A 89 -1.92 15.69 15.92
N SER A 90 -2.55 15.62 17.11
CA SER A 90 -3.54 14.61 17.42
C SER A 90 -4.82 14.73 16.58
N MET A 91 -5.24 15.95 16.24
CA MET A 91 -6.35 16.17 15.31
C MET A 91 -6.00 15.62 13.92
N TYR A 92 -4.81 15.92 13.40
CA TYR A 92 -4.37 15.37 12.10
C TYR A 92 -4.28 13.85 12.08
N ILE A 93 -3.91 13.18 13.20
CA ILE A 93 -3.95 11.71 13.29
C ILE A 93 -5.37 11.18 13.04
N ALA A 94 -6.38 11.74 13.72
CA ALA A 94 -7.76 11.29 13.56
C ALA A 94 -8.31 11.66 12.16
N GLN A 95 -8.06 12.90 11.72
CA GLN A 95 -8.58 13.39 10.44
C GLN A 95 -7.93 12.72 9.23
N SER A 96 -6.66 12.30 9.33
CA SER A 96 -6.01 11.52 8.25
C SER A 96 -6.59 10.10 8.13
N LEU A 97 -7.01 9.47 9.23
CA LEU A 97 -7.72 8.20 9.20
C LEU A 97 -9.11 8.34 8.55
N ILE A 98 -9.83 9.41 8.88
CA ILE A 98 -11.12 9.73 8.25
C ILE A 98 -10.93 10.00 6.76
N PHE A 99 -9.92 10.81 6.40
CA PHE A 99 -9.58 11.11 5.01
C PHE A 99 -9.25 9.83 4.24
N ALA A 100 -8.44 8.94 4.83
CA ALA A 100 -8.10 7.64 4.27
C ALA A 100 -9.34 6.77 4.01
N LEU A 101 -10.29 6.74 4.96
CA LEU A 101 -11.56 6.02 4.80
C LEU A 101 -12.43 6.61 3.69
N LEU A 102 -12.59 7.92 3.65
CA LEU A 102 -13.39 8.59 2.62
C LEU A 102 -12.83 8.35 1.22
N ILE A 103 -11.51 8.50 1.07
CA ILE A 103 -10.85 8.25 -0.21
C ILE A 103 -10.89 6.76 -0.58
N SER A 104 -10.80 5.85 0.39
CA SER A 104 -10.89 4.41 0.09
C SER A 104 -12.24 4.04 -0.50
N ILE A 105 -13.34 4.65 -0.05
CA ILE A 105 -14.68 4.45 -0.63
C ILE A 105 -14.70 4.90 -2.10
N VAL A 106 -14.15 6.08 -2.39
CA VAL A 106 -14.08 6.62 -3.76
C VAL A 106 -13.26 5.70 -4.65
N VAL A 107 -12.08 5.26 -4.20
CA VAL A 107 -11.20 4.36 -4.96
C VAL A 107 -11.84 3.00 -5.18
N THR A 108 -12.49 2.44 -4.18
CA THR A 108 -13.20 1.16 -4.29
C THR A 108 -14.34 1.24 -5.31
N LEU A 109 -15.20 2.26 -5.19
CA LEU A 109 -16.31 2.45 -6.12
C LEU A 109 -15.83 2.68 -7.56
N PHE A 110 -14.82 3.53 -7.74
CA PHE A 110 -14.21 3.75 -9.04
C PHE A 110 -13.59 2.47 -9.60
N GLY A 111 -12.78 1.76 -8.80
CA GLY A 111 -12.09 0.55 -9.21
C GLY A 111 -13.02 -0.57 -9.63
N LEU A 112 -14.05 -0.86 -8.83
CA LEU A 112 -15.05 -1.90 -9.14
C LEU A 112 -15.83 -1.61 -10.43
N ASN A 113 -16.10 -0.33 -10.73
CA ASN A 113 -16.84 0.06 -11.95
C ASN A 113 -15.94 0.19 -13.18
N ALA A 114 -14.71 0.72 -13.02
CA ALA A 114 -13.81 0.99 -14.13
C ALA A 114 -12.99 -0.22 -14.59
N SER A 115 -12.78 -1.22 -13.73
CA SER A 115 -11.86 -2.35 -14.00
C SER A 115 -12.23 -3.12 -15.28
N ASN A 116 -13.52 -3.38 -15.53
CA ASN A 116 -13.95 -4.06 -16.76
C ASN A 116 -13.56 -3.30 -18.02
N PHE A 117 -13.83 -1.99 -18.04
CA PHE A 117 -13.49 -1.14 -19.17
C PHE A 117 -11.97 -1.08 -19.38
N LEU A 118 -11.19 -0.90 -18.30
CA LEU A 118 -9.73 -0.82 -18.39
C LEU A 118 -9.12 -2.13 -18.89
N LEU A 119 -9.59 -3.27 -18.40
CA LEU A 119 -9.13 -4.59 -18.85
C LEU A 119 -9.50 -4.88 -20.31
N ALA A 120 -10.69 -4.48 -20.74
CA ALA A 120 -11.12 -4.60 -22.13
C ALA A 120 -10.24 -3.74 -23.06
N VAL A 121 -9.91 -2.51 -22.67
CA VAL A 121 -9.00 -1.62 -23.43
C VAL A 121 -7.60 -2.23 -23.54
N MET A 122 -7.16 -3.00 -22.54
CA MET A 122 -5.87 -3.72 -22.56
C MET A 122 -5.89 -4.98 -23.45
N GLY A 123 -6.95 -5.21 -24.23
CA GLY A 123 -7.03 -6.35 -25.14
C GLY A 123 -7.28 -7.69 -24.47
N SER A 124 -7.79 -7.69 -23.24
CA SER A 124 -8.11 -8.93 -22.52
C SER A 124 -9.38 -9.56 -23.07
N ASP A 125 -9.36 -10.88 -23.27
CA ASP A 125 -10.55 -11.64 -23.56
C ASP A 125 -11.49 -11.74 -22.33
N THR A 126 -12.70 -12.27 -22.51
CA THR A 126 -13.70 -12.37 -21.44
C THR A 126 -13.24 -13.27 -20.29
N ALA A 127 -12.49 -14.34 -20.60
CA ALA A 127 -11.98 -15.27 -19.58
C ALA A 127 -10.86 -14.60 -18.74
N ALA A 128 -9.93 -13.90 -19.40
CA ALA A 128 -8.86 -13.18 -18.71
C ALA A 128 -9.44 -12.02 -17.86
N ILE A 129 -10.49 -11.32 -18.34
CA ILE A 129 -11.19 -10.29 -17.56
C ILE A 129 -11.78 -10.91 -16.29
N ALA A 130 -12.51 -12.03 -16.41
CA ALA A 130 -13.14 -12.70 -15.29
C ALA A 130 -12.10 -13.11 -14.23
N LEU A 131 -11.00 -13.77 -14.64
CA LEU A 131 -9.95 -14.21 -13.76
C LEU A 131 -9.23 -13.05 -13.05
N THR A 132 -8.97 -11.96 -13.79
CA THR A 132 -8.33 -10.76 -13.22
C THR A 132 -9.26 -10.08 -12.21
N ARG A 133 -10.56 -10.09 -12.45
CA ARG A 133 -11.55 -9.53 -11.54
C ARG A 133 -11.69 -10.32 -10.25
N GLU A 134 -11.62 -11.63 -10.27
CA GLU A 134 -11.61 -12.44 -9.05
C GLU A 134 -10.54 -11.97 -8.05
N TYR A 135 -9.39 -11.55 -8.56
CA TYR A 135 -8.31 -10.99 -7.75
C TYR A 135 -8.58 -9.52 -7.37
N LEU A 136 -8.89 -8.66 -8.36
CA LEU A 136 -9.02 -7.22 -8.16
C LEU A 136 -10.19 -6.83 -7.26
N ASP A 137 -11.35 -7.49 -7.39
CA ASP A 137 -12.54 -7.16 -6.60
C ASP A 137 -12.26 -7.33 -5.09
N ILE A 138 -11.53 -8.38 -4.70
CA ILE A 138 -11.12 -8.60 -3.31
C ILE A 138 -10.13 -7.53 -2.86
N ILE A 139 -9.17 -7.17 -3.69
CA ILE A 139 -8.22 -6.09 -3.40
C ILE A 139 -8.95 -4.75 -3.23
N PHE A 140 -9.94 -4.45 -4.08
CA PHE A 140 -10.73 -3.24 -3.94
C PHE A 140 -11.56 -3.22 -2.66
N TYR A 141 -12.18 -4.33 -2.28
CA TYR A 141 -12.84 -4.43 -0.98
C TYR A 141 -11.86 -4.26 0.20
N GLY A 142 -10.60 -4.69 0.03
CA GLY A 142 -9.53 -4.51 1.00
C GLY A 142 -8.88 -3.12 1.01
N THR A 143 -9.22 -2.23 0.07
CA THR A 143 -8.56 -0.92 -0.09
C THR A 143 -8.58 -0.07 1.17
N PHE A 144 -9.67 -0.11 1.95
CA PHE A 144 -9.77 0.66 3.19
C PHE A 144 -8.70 0.26 4.21
N ILE A 145 -8.33 -1.03 4.27
CA ILE A 145 -7.27 -1.53 5.15
C ILE A 145 -5.92 -0.93 4.74
N VAL A 146 -5.63 -0.96 3.44
CA VAL A 146 -4.38 -0.41 2.88
C VAL A 146 -4.28 1.09 3.14
N MET A 147 -5.36 1.85 2.92
CA MET A 147 -5.37 3.29 3.14
C MET A 147 -5.19 3.65 4.62
N ILE A 148 -5.84 2.93 5.54
CA ILE A 148 -5.65 3.09 6.98
C ILE A 148 -4.19 2.75 7.35
N GLN A 149 -3.65 1.65 6.84
CA GLN A 149 -2.27 1.23 7.10
C GLN A 149 -1.26 2.31 6.70
N ILE A 150 -1.42 2.90 5.51
CA ILE A 150 -0.53 3.95 5.01
C ILE A 150 -0.67 5.23 5.84
N SER A 151 -1.88 5.60 6.25
CA SER A 151 -2.10 6.76 7.15
C SER A 151 -1.45 6.53 8.52
N LEU A 152 -1.57 5.34 9.10
CA LEU A 152 -0.90 4.98 10.35
C LEU A 152 0.62 4.99 10.20
N ASN A 153 1.15 4.51 9.08
CA ASN A 153 2.57 4.58 8.76
C ASN A 153 3.04 6.04 8.67
N GLY A 154 2.32 6.92 7.96
CA GLY A 154 2.60 8.36 7.91
C GLY A 154 2.64 8.99 9.30
N THR A 155 1.72 8.59 10.18
CA THR A 155 1.67 9.03 11.59
C THR A 155 2.92 8.62 12.38
N LEU A 156 3.42 7.39 12.18
CA LEU A 156 4.62 6.88 12.85
C LEU A 156 5.88 7.50 12.28
N ASN A 157 5.96 7.65 10.95
CA ASN A 157 7.07 8.30 10.27
C ASN A 157 7.25 9.76 10.73
N ALA A 158 6.15 10.51 10.89
CA ALA A 158 6.17 11.87 11.44
C ALA A 158 6.79 11.96 12.85
N GLN A 159 6.81 10.84 13.57
CA GLN A 159 7.41 10.73 14.90
C GLN A 159 8.81 10.06 14.87
N GLY A 160 9.35 9.76 13.67
CA GLY A 160 10.64 9.11 13.48
C GLY A 160 10.61 7.58 13.70
N ASP A 161 9.44 6.95 13.79
CA ASP A 161 9.31 5.49 13.90
C ASP A 161 9.09 4.82 12.55
N THR A 162 10.17 4.58 11.83
CA THR A 162 10.17 3.79 10.58
C THR A 162 10.28 2.28 10.84
N LYS A 163 10.68 1.88 12.06
CA LYS A 163 10.89 0.48 12.42
C LYS A 163 9.58 -0.30 12.52
N SER A 164 8.53 0.34 13.02
CA SER A 164 7.23 -0.31 13.18
C SER A 164 6.66 -0.73 11.81
N TYR A 165 6.75 0.11 10.80
CA TYR A 165 6.29 -0.25 9.46
C TYR A 165 7.15 -1.34 8.81
N ARG A 166 8.48 -1.24 8.92
CA ARG A 166 9.39 -2.32 8.49
C ARG A 166 9.00 -3.67 9.11
N ASN A 167 8.77 -3.69 10.43
CA ASN A 167 8.39 -4.93 11.12
C ASN A 167 7.05 -5.47 10.63
N THR A 168 6.09 -4.58 10.31
CA THR A 168 4.83 -4.94 9.68
C THR A 168 5.06 -5.64 8.35
N LEU A 169 5.91 -5.07 7.48
CA LEU A 169 6.19 -5.63 6.15
C LEU A 169 6.87 -7.00 6.26
N ILE A 170 7.86 -7.14 7.16
CA ILE A 170 8.52 -8.42 7.42
C ILE A 170 7.52 -9.47 7.92
N PHE A 171 6.69 -9.12 8.90
CA PHE A 171 5.71 -10.03 9.44
C PHE A 171 4.65 -10.41 8.40
N SER A 172 4.12 -9.43 7.65
CA SER A 172 3.14 -9.68 6.59
C SER A 172 3.70 -10.56 5.48
N PHE A 173 4.98 -10.41 5.13
CA PHE A 173 5.66 -11.27 4.17
C PHE A 173 5.65 -12.74 4.59
N PHE A 174 6.10 -13.05 5.80
CA PHE A 174 6.09 -14.43 6.29
C PHE A 174 4.67 -14.98 6.44
N LEU A 175 3.75 -14.16 6.95
CA LEU A 175 2.36 -14.56 7.11
C LEU A 175 1.71 -14.87 5.75
N ASN A 176 1.98 -14.07 4.73
CA ASN A 176 1.47 -14.27 3.37
C ASN A 176 1.97 -15.60 2.76
N ILE A 177 3.24 -15.96 2.99
CA ILE A 177 3.78 -17.26 2.54
C ILE A 177 2.97 -18.44 3.10
N PHE A 178 2.49 -18.34 4.35
CA PHE A 178 1.67 -19.38 4.97
C PHE A 178 0.21 -19.33 4.52
N LEU A 179 -0.35 -18.13 4.34
CA LEU A 179 -1.75 -17.96 3.97
C LEU A 179 -2.01 -18.24 2.49
N ASN A 180 -1.06 -17.96 1.60
CA ASN A 180 -1.22 -18.22 0.18
C ASN A 180 -1.60 -19.68 -0.12
N PRO A 181 -0.83 -20.72 0.28
CA PRO A 181 -1.21 -22.10 0.00
C PRO A 181 -2.55 -22.48 0.66
N LEU A 182 -2.83 -21.92 1.84
CA LEU A 182 -4.05 -22.21 2.58
C LEU A 182 -5.32 -21.75 1.83
N PHE A 183 -5.29 -20.56 1.22
CA PHE A 183 -6.45 -20.02 0.51
C PHE A 183 -6.45 -20.37 -0.99
N ILE A 184 -5.29 -20.61 -1.62
CA ILE A 184 -5.22 -20.97 -3.03
C ILE A 184 -5.76 -22.40 -3.23
N TRP A 185 -5.23 -23.36 -2.47
CA TRP A 185 -5.56 -24.79 -2.65
C TRP A 185 -6.58 -25.31 -1.64
N GLY A 186 -6.87 -24.54 -0.61
CA GLY A 186 -7.73 -24.97 0.48
C GLY A 186 -7.06 -25.97 1.43
N TYR A 187 -7.56 -26.05 2.65
CA TYR A 187 -7.13 -27.06 3.63
C TYR A 187 -8.23 -27.31 4.65
N GLY A 188 -8.62 -28.56 4.81
CA GLY A 188 -9.66 -28.97 5.76
C GLY A 188 -11.01 -28.34 5.44
N ILE A 189 -11.47 -27.40 6.29
CA ILE A 189 -12.76 -26.70 6.14
C ILE A 189 -12.66 -25.47 5.22
N ILE A 190 -11.46 -25.06 4.84
CA ILE A 190 -11.25 -23.90 3.97
C ILE A 190 -11.28 -24.37 2.52
N PRO A 191 -12.23 -23.89 1.69
CA PRO A 191 -12.28 -24.23 0.26
C PRO A 191 -11.12 -23.65 -0.50
N ALA A 192 -10.81 -24.22 -1.67
CA ALA A 192 -9.84 -23.68 -2.60
C ALA A 192 -10.44 -22.48 -3.34
N PHE A 193 -9.80 -21.30 -3.25
CA PHE A 193 -10.22 -20.08 -3.90
C PHE A 193 -9.40 -19.70 -5.13
N GLY A 194 -8.37 -20.49 -5.50
CA GLY A 194 -7.51 -20.15 -6.64
C GLY A 194 -6.88 -18.76 -6.52
N ILE A 195 -6.98 -17.95 -7.59
CA ILE A 195 -6.41 -16.59 -7.63
C ILE A 195 -7.07 -15.64 -6.62
N ALA A 196 -8.36 -15.82 -6.33
CA ALA A 196 -9.06 -15.07 -5.28
C ALA A 196 -8.42 -15.34 -3.90
N GLY A 197 -7.94 -16.58 -3.67
CA GLY A 197 -7.22 -16.95 -2.44
C GLY A 197 -5.95 -16.15 -2.21
N LEU A 198 -5.23 -15.81 -3.29
CA LEU A 198 -4.05 -14.95 -3.22
C LEU A 198 -4.40 -13.53 -2.72
N ALA A 199 -5.49 -12.95 -3.24
CA ALA A 199 -5.98 -11.65 -2.80
C ALA A 199 -6.47 -11.68 -1.34
N ILE A 200 -7.18 -12.75 -0.93
CA ILE A 200 -7.64 -12.95 0.46
C ILE A 200 -6.44 -13.01 1.41
N ALA A 201 -5.41 -13.80 1.09
CA ALA A 201 -4.19 -13.90 1.88
C ALA A 201 -3.51 -12.52 2.06
N THR A 202 -3.45 -11.74 0.99
CA THR A 202 -2.92 -10.37 0.98
C THR A 202 -3.72 -9.46 1.89
N VAL A 203 -5.04 -9.41 1.76
CA VAL A 203 -5.92 -8.55 2.57
C VAL A 203 -5.85 -8.93 4.07
N ILE A 204 -5.81 -10.23 4.40
CA ILE A 204 -5.68 -10.68 5.80
C ILE A 204 -4.30 -10.28 6.36
N SER A 205 -3.22 -10.51 5.63
CA SER A 205 -1.87 -10.13 6.06
C SER A 205 -1.75 -8.62 6.31
N GLN A 206 -2.31 -7.80 5.42
CA GLN A 206 -2.36 -6.35 5.58
C GLN A 206 -3.25 -5.92 6.75
N SER A 207 -4.38 -6.62 7.01
CA SER A 207 -5.27 -6.34 8.13
C SER A 207 -4.55 -6.52 9.47
N ILE A 208 -3.84 -7.63 9.65
CA ILE A 208 -3.08 -7.92 10.86
C ILE A 208 -1.95 -6.89 11.04
N GLY A 209 -1.26 -6.54 9.95
CA GLY A 209 -0.27 -5.46 9.94
C GLY A 209 -0.85 -4.11 10.36
N THR A 210 -2.04 -3.78 9.89
CA THR A 210 -2.77 -2.55 10.23
C THR A 210 -3.12 -2.49 11.71
N ILE A 211 -3.59 -3.60 12.29
CA ILE A 211 -3.88 -3.71 13.73
C ILE A 211 -2.60 -3.47 14.55
N TYR A 212 -1.47 -4.05 14.14
CA TYR A 212 -0.19 -3.81 14.80
C TYR A 212 0.24 -2.35 14.74
N LEU A 213 0.11 -1.67 13.58
CA LEU A 213 0.43 -0.24 13.48
C LEU A 213 -0.51 0.62 14.31
N ALA A 214 -1.81 0.31 14.34
CA ALA A 214 -2.77 1.00 15.21
C ALA A 214 -2.39 0.86 16.69
N TYR A 215 -1.95 -0.34 17.11
CA TYR A 215 -1.42 -0.57 18.46
C TYR A 215 -0.19 0.30 18.73
N LYS A 216 0.75 0.42 17.75
CA LYS A 216 1.94 1.28 17.87
C LYS A 216 1.59 2.77 17.97
N VAL A 217 0.66 3.26 17.15
CA VAL A 217 0.16 4.64 17.25
C VAL A 217 -0.48 4.88 18.61
N ASN A 218 -1.20 3.90 19.16
CA ASN A 218 -1.80 4.01 20.49
C ASN A 218 -0.76 4.12 21.62
N GLN A 219 0.50 3.65 21.41
CA GLN A 219 1.59 3.79 22.36
C GLN A 219 2.33 5.14 22.27
N CYS A 220 2.06 5.95 21.24
CA CYS A 220 2.74 7.22 21.03
C CYS A 220 2.35 8.27 22.08
N LYS A 221 3.29 9.17 22.41
CA LYS A 221 3.05 10.24 23.39
C LYS A 221 1.87 11.15 23.03
N ILE A 222 1.62 11.33 21.72
CA ILE A 222 0.53 12.18 21.22
C ILE A 222 -0.84 11.56 21.51
N ARG A 223 -0.93 10.24 21.76
CA ARG A 223 -2.18 9.52 22.08
C ARG A 223 -2.97 10.16 23.23
N LYS A 224 -2.30 10.73 24.21
CA LYS A 224 -2.98 11.38 25.34
C LYS A 224 -3.89 12.56 24.94
N TYR A 225 -3.65 13.18 23.78
CA TYR A 225 -4.46 14.26 23.24
C TYR A 225 -5.53 13.77 22.27
N LEU A 226 -5.48 12.51 21.84
CA LEU A 226 -6.45 11.90 20.93
C LEU A 226 -7.73 11.55 21.69
N LYS A 227 -8.79 12.31 21.45
CA LYS A 227 -10.13 12.09 22.02
C LYS A 227 -11.09 11.62 20.93
N LEU A 228 -12.20 10.99 21.30
CA LEU A 228 -13.25 10.57 20.35
C LEU A 228 -13.77 11.73 19.50
N VAL A 229 -13.85 12.94 20.07
CA VAL A 229 -14.25 14.15 19.33
C VAL A 229 -13.30 14.50 18.18
N CYS A 230 -12.05 14.02 18.20
CA CYS A 230 -11.11 14.24 17.10
C CYS A 230 -11.51 13.46 15.83
N PHE A 231 -12.34 12.43 15.96
CA PHE A 231 -12.86 11.60 14.85
C PHE A 231 -14.14 12.15 14.22
N ILE A 232 -14.61 13.31 14.64
CA ILE A 232 -15.66 14.03 13.91
C ILE A 232 -15.00 14.75 12.73
N PRO A 233 -15.47 14.53 11.46
CA PRO A 233 -14.89 15.17 10.29
C PRO A 233 -14.86 16.68 10.42
N LYS A 234 -13.69 17.29 10.16
CA LYS A 234 -13.51 18.75 10.22
C LYS A 234 -12.82 19.22 8.93
N PHE A 235 -13.53 20.02 8.14
CA PHE A 235 -13.02 20.52 6.87
C PHE A 235 -11.73 21.33 7.01
N ASP A 236 -11.53 22.05 8.12
CA ASP A 236 -10.31 22.81 8.41
C ASP A 236 -9.04 21.94 8.43
N TYR A 237 -9.18 20.64 8.67
CA TYR A 237 -8.09 19.67 8.66
C TYR A 237 -8.10 18.80 7.38
N LEU A 238 -9.28 18.47 6.86
CA LEU A 238 -9.42 17.63 5.66
C LEU A 238 -8.94 18.37 4.41
N ILE A 239 -9.25 19.69 4.27
CA ILE A 239 -8.83 20.48 3.11
C ILE A 239 -7.29 20.59 3.02
N PRO A 240 -6.54 20.92 4.09
CA PRO A 240 -5.09 20.89 4.04
C PRO A 240 -4.51 19.50 3.70
N LEU A 241 -5.08 18.41 4.24
CA LEU A 241 -4.69 17.05 3.89
C LEU A 241 -4.92 16.79 2.39
N ALA A 242 -6.08 17.16 1.85
CA ALA A 242 -6.38 17.03 0.43
C ALA A 242 -5.42 17.85 -0.44
N LYS A 243 -5.19 19.12 -0.10
CA LYS A 243 -4.26 20.00 -0.82
C LYS A 243 -2.83 19.45 -0.86
N GLN A 244 -2.40 18.78 0.19
CA GLN A 244 -1.06 18.17 0.25
C GLN A 244 -1.00 16.81 -0.46
N SER A 245 -2.07 16.00 -0.40
CA SER A 245 -2.06 14.66 -0.99
C SER A 245 -2.35 14.66 -2.49
N ILE A 246 -3.25 15.51 -2.98
CA ILE A 246 -3.67 15.53 -4.39
C ILE A 246 -2.50 15.69 -5.38
N PRO A 247 -1.56 16.65 -5.24
CA PRO A 247 -0.44 16.78 -6.17
C PRO A 247 0.44 15.52 -6.20
N ILE A 248 0.66 14.89 -5.05
CA ILE A 248 1.47 13.67 -4.94
C ILE A 248 0.75 12.48 -5.58
N MET A 249 -0.57 12.36 -5.34
CA MET A 249 -1.42 11.35 -5.99
C MET A 249 -1.33 11.48 -7.52
N PHE A 250 -1.52 12.68 -8.07
CA PHE A 250 -1.43 12.90 -9.51
C PHE A 250 -0.04 12.59 -10.05
N SER A 251 1.03 13.01 -9.38
CA SER A 251 2.40 12.67 -9.77
C SER A 251 2.61 11.15 -9.90
N MET A 252 2.12 10.39 -8.92
CA MET A 252 2.18 8.93 -8.95
C MET A 252 1.25 8.32 -10.01
N LEU A 253 0.04 8.86 -10.20
CA LEU A 253 -0.90 8.39 -11.23
C LEU A 253 -0.31 8.55 -12.64
N PHE A 254 0.42 9.63 -12.93
CA PHE A 254 1.11 9.80 -14.22
C PHE A 254 2.13 8.70 -14.48
N ILE A 255 2.85 8.22 -13.46
CA ILE A 255 3.73 7.05 -13.58
C ILE A 255 2.89 5.81 -13.94
N GLY A 256 1.74 5.61 -13.29
CA GLY A 256 0.82 4.52 -13.58
C GLY A 256 0.28 4.57 -15.02
N VAL A 257 -0.07 5.75 -15.51
CA VAL A 257 -0.50 5.96 -16.92
C VAL A 257 0.64 5.58 -17.87
N GLY A 258 1.90 5.92 -17.54
CA GLY A 258 3.07 5.49 -18.33
C GLY A 258 3.18 3.97 -18.41
N ILE A 259 3.06 3.28 -17.30
CA ILE A 259 3.08 1.80 -17.24
C ILE A 259 1.91 1.21 -18.02
N PHE A 260 0.72 1.78 -17.88
CA PHE A 260 -0.48 1.36 -18.64
C PHE A 260 -0.26 1.46 -20.15
N ASN A 261 0.27 2.60 -20.63
CA ASN A 261 0.56 2.79 -22.05
C ASN A 261 1.57 1.75 -22.57
N ILE A 262 2.63 1.48 -21.81
CA ILE A 262 3.62 0.46 -22.18
C ILE A 262 2.94 -0.91 -22.29
N LEU A 263 2.14 -1.28 -21.30
CA LEU A 263 1.42 -2.56 -21.29
C LEU A 263 0.38 -2.65 -22.42
N TYR A 264 -0.27 -1.55 -22.78
CA TYR A 264 -1.18 -1.49 -23.93
C TYR A 264 -0.46 -1.85 -25.24
N PHE A 265 0.70 -1.24 -25.51
CA PHE A 265 1.48 -1.56 -26.71
C PHE A 265 2.08 -2.98 -26.68
N ILE A 266 2.58 -3.43 -25.54
CA ILE A 266 3.12 -4.80 -25.40
C ILE A 266 2.00 -5.83 -25.54
N GLY A 267 0.78 -5.54 -25.06
CA GLY A 267 -0.38 -6.41 -25.18
C GLY A 267 -0.74 -6.76 -26.63
N GLN A 268 -0.39 -5.89 -27.59
CA GLN A 268 -0.59 -6.16 -29.04
C GLN A 268 0.28 -7.32 -29.55
N PHE A 269 1.36 -7.67 -28.83
CA PHE A 269 2.24 -8.80 -29.14
C PHE A 269 1.84 -10.09 -28.42
N GLY A 270 0.72 -10.07 -27.67
CA GLY A 270 0.14 -11.22 -26.99
C GLY A 270 0.49 -11.35 -25.50
N ASP A 271 -0.16 -12.31 -24.86
CA ASP A 271 -0.08 -12.51 -23.41
C ASP A 271 1.32 -12.93 -22.93
N LEU A 272 2.06 -13.67 -23.76
CA LEU A 272 3.43 -14.08 -23.43
C LEU A 272 4.38 -12.88 -23.32
N ALA A 273 4.24 -11.90 -24.22
CA ALA A 273 5.01 -10.65 -24.17
C ALA A 273 4.65 -9.81 -22.93
N THR A 274 3.37 -9.73 -22.61
CA THR A 274 2.86 -9.05 -21.41
C THR A 274 3.37 -9.70 -20.12
N ALA A 275 3.34 -11.02 -20.04
CA ALA A 275 3.88 -11.76 -18.89
C ALA A 275 5.40 -11.58 -18.76
N GLY A 276 6.14 -11.61 -19.86
CA GLY A 276 7.59 -11.35 -19.89
C GLY A 276 7.94 -9.95 -19.38
N TYR A 277 7.22 -8.93 -19.84
CA TYR A 277 7.39 -7.57 -19.35
C TYR A 277 7.05 -7.42 -17.87
N GLY A 278 5.95 -8.05 -17.42
CA GLY A 278 5.57 -8.08 -16.01
C GLY A 278 6.65 -8.71 -15.12
N ALA A 279 7.28 -9.79 -15.56
CA ALA A 279 8.41 -10.40 -14.87
C ALA A 279 9.64 -9.47 -14.83
N ALA A 280 9.97 -8.80 -15.94
CA ALA A 280 11.07 -7.83 -16.00
C ALA A 280 10.87 -6.65 -15.04
N LEU A 281 9.65 -6.09 -14.99
CA LEU A 281 9.29 -5.04 -14.01
C LEU A 281 9.51 -5.48 -12.56
N ARG A 282 9.25 -6.75 -12.24
CA ARG A 282 9.48 -7.28 -10.89
C ARG A 282 10.97 -7.28 -10.52
N VAL A 283 11.82 -7.65 -11.47
CA VAL A 283 13.28 -7.61 -11.28
C VAL A 283 13.75 -6.16 -11.09
N GLU A 284 13.25 -5.22 -11.88
CA GLU A 284 13.55 -3.79 -11.73
C GLU A 284 13.16 -3.27 -10.34
N GLN A 285 11.97 -3.62 -9.84
CA GLN A 285 11.49 -3.21 -8.53
C GLN A 285 12.40 -3.68 -7.37
N VAL A 286 13.08 -4.83 -7.49
CA VAL A 286 14.05 -5.30 -6.50
C VAL A 286 15.17 -4.28 -6.28
N PHE A 287 15.59 -3.60 -7.34
CA PHE A 287 16.66 -2.60 -7.25
C PHE A 287 16.14 -1.20 -6.93
N LEU A 288 14.97 -0.80 -7.48
CA LEU A 288 14.40 0.54 -7.32
C LEU A 288 13.82 0.80 -5.92
N LEU A 289 13.05 -0.13 -5.38
CA LEU A 289 12.33 0.11 -4.12
C LEU A 289 13.24 0.36 -2.91
N PRO A 290 14.39 -0.32 -2.72
CA PRO A 290 15.34 0.02 -1.67
C PRO A 290 15.90 1.45 -1.81
N VAL A 291 16.10 1.94 -3.05
CA VAL A 291 16.59 3.29 -3.31
C VAL A 291 15.53 4.34 -2.95
N ILE A 292 14.24 4.06 -3.20
CA ILE A 292 13.15 4.94 -2.78
C ILE A 292 13.09 5.09 -1.25
N GLY A 293 13.49 4.07 -0.50
CA GLY A 293 13.63 4.14 0.96
C GLY A 293 14.73 5.10 1.45
N LEU A 294 15.56 5.64 0.53
CA LEU A 294 16.57 6.68 0.82
C LEU A 294 15.98 8.10 0.78
N ASN A 295 14.84 8.30 0.16
CA ASN A 295 14.14 9.58 0.06
C ASN A 295 13.13 9.74 1.20
#